data_616a08ab66c900f2a6fee4adc340ec53
#
_entry.id   616a08ab66c900f2a6fee4adc340ec53
#
_cell.length_a   1.000
_cell.length_b   1.000
_cell.length_c   1.000
_cell.angle_alpha   90.00
_cell.angle_beta   90.00
_cell.angle_gamma   90.00
#
_symmetry.space_group_name_H-M   'P 1'
#
loop_
_entity.id
_entity.type
_entity.pdbx_description
1 polymer ?
#
loop_
_entity_poly.entity_id
_entity_poly.type
_entity_poly.pdbx_seq_one_letter_code
_entity_poly.pdbx_strand_id
1 'polypeptide(L)'
;PELHFYPVPSYNLPMGCLLPKSIDDFIVAEKSISVTNIVNGTTRLQPVVLQIGQAAGVIAALSIKENLSPVKLSVRKVQNQLLEQGGYLLPFLDIPKDHPRFKTYQRIGVTGILKGTGINVGWENQTWFFPEKNLTQLHLDQALSVLQQFMDIPLPVSTKNQDMAQWLKKLHSIFSPQNPLLGWIKNIKSINDFLGTEVEPTGNISRVNFALLMDAIIDPFNSWPIGLNGRFY
;
A
#
# COMPACT_ATOMS: atom_id res chain seq x y z
N PRO A 1 17.92 -7.92 -32.47
CA PRO A 1 16.72 -7.25 -32.03
C PRO A 1 16.89 -6.80 -30.57
N GLU A 2 16.85 -5.49 -30.34
CA GLU A 2 16.85 -4.97 -28.97
C GLU A 2 15.52 -5.33 -28.33
N LEU A 3 15.57 -6.14 -27.28
CA LEU A 3 14.42 -6.44 -26.46
C LEU A 3 14.14 -5.21 -25.59
N HIS A 4 13.21 -4.38 -26.03
CA HIS A 4 12.69 -3.29 -25.19
C HIS A 4 11.71 -3.86 -24.16
N PHE A 5 12.16 -3.95 -22.92
CA PHE A 5 11.26 -4.18 -21.80
C PHE A 5 10.63 -2.86 -21.36
N TYR A 6 9.32 -2.81 -21.31
CA TYR A 6 8.63 -1.66 -20.72
C TYR A 6 8.93 -1.58 -19.22
N PRO A 7 9.11 -0.37 -18.66
CA PRO A 7 9.25 -0.19 -17.22
C PRO A 7 7.98 -0.67 -16.52
N VAL A 8 8.11 -1.73 -15.76
CA VAL A 8 7.02 -2.32 -14.98
C VAL A 8 7.32 -2.07 -13.51
N PRO A 9 6.47 -1.32 -12.78
CA PRO A 9 6.64 -1.17 -11.34
C PRO A 9 6.47 -2.53 -10.67
N SER A 10 7.09 -2.71 -9.52
CA SER A 10 6.91 -3.92 -8.72
C SER A 10 5.43 -4.15 -8.40
N TYR A 11 5.04 -5.40 -8.32
CA TYR A 11 3.68 -5.82 -8.05
C TYR A 11 3.61 -6.80 -6.87
N ASN A 12 2.44 -6.92 -6.29
CA ASN A 12 2.17 -7.85 -5.19
C ASN A 12 1.61 -9.17 -5.76
N LEU A 13 1.98 -10.26 -5.11
CA LEU A 13 1.34 -11.54 -5.34
C LEU A 13 0.10 -11.66 -4.44
N PRO A 14 -1.08 -11.99 -5.00
CA PRO A 14 -2.25 -12.29 -4.18
C PRO A 14 -2.03 -13.48 -3.26
N MET A 15 -2.51 -13.41 -2.02
CA MET A 15 -2.40 -14.51 -1.06
C MET A 15 -2.98 -15.83 -1.62
N GLY A 16 -4.04 -15.74 -2.43
CA GLY A 16 -4.64 -16.88 -3.08
C GLY A 16 -3.73 -17.69 -4.00
N CYS A 17 -2.58 -17.13 -4.43
CA CYS A 17 -1.58 -17.90 -5.19
C CYS A 17 -0.93 -19.01 -4.37
N LEU A 18 -0.97 -18.91 -3.03
CA LEU A 18 -0.42 -19.88 -2.09
C LEU A 18 -1.47 -20.89 -1.60
N LEU A 19 -2.75 -20.70 -1.95
CA LEU A 19 -3.87 -21.47 -1.39
C LEU A 19 -4.58 -22.25 -2.49
N PRO A 20 -4.55 -23.60 -2.48
CA PRO A 20 -5.30 -24.42 -3.42
C PRO A 20 -6.81 -24.24 -3.25
N LYS A 21 -7.56 -24.28 -4.35
CA LYS A 21 -9.02 -24.11 -4.32
C LYS A 21 -9.80 -25.28 -3.71
N SER A 22 -9.26 -26.48 -3.82
CA SER A 22 -9.98 -27.73 -3.54
C SER A 22 -9.39 -28.54 -2.38
N ILE A 23 -8.41 -28.00 -1.70
CA ILE A 23 -7.77 -28.65 -0.55
C ILE A 23 -7.72 -27.63 0.58
N ASP A 24 -8.46 -27.89 1.64
CA ASP A 24 -8.43 -27.07 2.84
C ASP A 24 -7.16 -27.33 3.65
N ASP A 25 -6.76 -26.34 4.45
CA ASP A 25 -5.62 -26.41 5.37
C ASP A 25 -4.28 -26.79 4.73
N PHE A 26 -4.13 -26.45 3.46
CA PHE A 26 -2.92 -26.66 2.70
C PHE A 26 -2.36 -25.32 2.18
N ILE A 27 -1.05 -25.12 2.31
CA ILE A 27 -0.35 -23.92 1.84
C ILE A 27 0.75 -24.36 0.89
N VAL A 28 0.74 -23.80 -0.31
CA VAL A 28 1.80 -23.99 -1.30
C VAL A 28 2.83 -22.87 -1.14
N ALA A 29 4.10 -23.23 -1.16
CA ALA A 29 5.19 -22.28 -1.03
C ALA A 29 6.21 -22.44 -2.18
N GLU A 30 7.23 -21.61 -2.18
CA GLU A 30 8.34 -21.66 -3.12
C GLU A 30 7.92 -21.41 -4.59
N LYS A 31 8.42 -22.21 -5.50
CA LYS A 31 8.17 -22.08 -6.96
C LYS A 31 6.85 -22.71 -7.39
N SER A 32 6.19 -23.45 -6.51
CA SER A 32 5.00 -24.23 -6.79
C SER A 32 3.69 -23.43 -6.67
N ILE A 33 3.78 -22.14 -6.37
CA ILE A 33 2.60 -21.27 -6.27
C ILE A 33 1.84 -21.14 -7.59
N SER A 34 0.55 -20.83 -7.51
CA SER A 34 -0.33 -20.71 -8.67
C SER A 34 -0.17 -19.34 -9.34
N VAL A 35 0.65 -19.27 -10.39
CA VAL A 35 0.91 -18.07 -11.18
C VAL A 35 1.00 -18.40 -12.67
N THR A 36 0.83 -17.40 -13.53
CA THR A 36 1.04 -17.55 -14.97
C THR A 36 2.52 -17.78 -15.30
N ASN A 37 2.82 -18.32 -16.48
CA ASN A 37 4.19 -18.52 -16.95
C ASN A 37 4.99 -17.19 -16.92
N ILE A 38 4.40 -16.08 -17.33
CA ILE A 38 5.05 -14.76 -17.33
C ILE A 38 5.44 -14.37 -15.90
N VAL A 39 4.51 -14.47 -14.96
CA VAL A 39 4.75 -14.14 -13.54
C VAL A 39 5.77 -15.11 -12.94
N ASN A 40 5.76 -16.39 -13.32
CA ASN A 40 6.76 -17.36 -12.86
C ASN A 40 8.19 -16.97 -13.26
N GLY A 41 8.36 -16.21 -14.33
CA GLY A 41 9.66 -15.65 -14.71
C GLY A 41 10.32 -14.85 -13.58
N THR A 42 9.53 -14.13 -12.77
CA THR A 42 9.99 -13.34 -11.62
C THR A 42 9.89 -14.09 -10.29
N THR A 43 8.82 -14.86 -10.08
CA THR A 43 8.58 -15.52 -8.78
C THR A 43 9.52 -16.70 -8.51
N ARG A 44 10.20 -17.23 -9.50
CA ARG A 44 11.23 -18.28 -9.36
C ARG A 44 12.59 -17.75 -8.89
N LEU A 45 12.79 -16.44 -8.82
CA LEU A 45 14.06 -15.85 -8.37
C LEU A 45 14.25 -16.06 -6.86
N GLN A 46 15.46 -16.38 -6.44
CA GLN A 46 15.76 -16.75 -5.05
C GLN A 46 15.26 -15.73 -4.01
N PRO A 47 15.47 -14.41 -4.16
CA PRO A 47 14.97 -13.45 -3.18
C PRO A 47 13.44 -13.46 -3.07
N VAL A 48 12.73 -13.68 -4.18
CA VAL A 48 11.26 -13.75 -4.20
C VAL A 48 10.78 -15.05 -3.57
N VAL A 49 11.45 -16.17 -3.84
CA VAL A 49 11.15 -17.47 -3.22
C VAL A 49 11.27 -17.40 -1.69
N LEU A 50 12.28 -16.72 -1.16
CA LEU A 50 12.44 -16.52 0.28
C LEU A 50 11.27 -15.70 0.88
N GLN A 51 10.82 -14.65 0.19
CA GLN A 51 9.67 -13.86 0.62
C GLN A 51 8.35 -14.65 0.55
N ILE A 52 8.16 -15.48 -0.47
CA ILE A 52 7.03 -16.40 -0.57
C ILE A 52 7.04 -17.37 0.62
N GLY A 53 8.21 -17.93 0.96
CA GLY A 53 8.38 -18.80 2.13
C GLY A 53 8.03 -18.09 3.45
N GLN A 54 8.46 -16.84 3.62
CA GLN A 54 8.09 -16.02 4.78
C GLN A 54 6.58 -15.84 4.85
N ALA A 55 5.94 -15.50 3.73
CA ALA A 55 4.49 -15.33 3.68
C ALA A 55 3.74 -16.63 4.02
N ALA A 56 4.16 -17.77 3.47
CA ALA A 56 3.60 -19.08 3.80
C ALA A 56 3.72 -19.42 5.29
N GLY A 57 4.88 -19.14 5.89
CA GLY A 57 5.11 -19.33 7.31
C GLY A 57 4.21 -18.45 8.19
N VAL A 58 4.00 -17.19 7.81
CA VAL A 58 3.09 -16.27 8.50
C VAL A 58 1.65 -16.75 8.41
N ILE A 59 1.20 -17.18 7.21
CA ILE A 59 -0.15 -17.73 7.01
C ILE A 59 -0.35 -18.95 7.91
N ALA A 60 0.59 -19.89 7.92
CA ALA A 60 0.51 -21.10 8.74
C ALA A 60 0.43 -20.76 10.25
N ALA A 61 1.30 -19.87 10.73
CA ALA A 61 1.34 -19.47 12.12
C ALA A 61 0.03 -18.78 12.57
N LEU A 62 -0.50 -17.87 11.73
CA LEU A 62 -1.78 -17.21 12.02
C LEU A 62 -2.96 -18.16 11.97
N SER A 63 -2.98 -19.13 11.03
CA SER A 63 -4.02 -20.17 10.96
C SER A 63 -4.11 -20.95 12.26
N ILE A 64 -2.97 -21.39 12.79
CA ILE A 64 -2.92 -22.11 14.06
C ILE A 64 -3.34 -21.22 15.23
N LYS A 65 -2.81 -19.99 15.28
CA LYS A 65 -3.07 -19.05 16.38
C LYS A 65 -4.54 -18.65 16.46
N GLU A 66 -5.21 -18.46 15.32
CA GLU A 66 -6.61 -18.03 15.25
C GLU A 66 -7.58 -19.21 15.13
N ASN A 67 -7.07 -20.43 15.03
CA ASN A 67 -7.86 -21.65 14.77
C ASN A 67 -8.77 -21.49 13.54
N LEU A 68 -8.19 -20.96 12.45
CA LEU A 68 -8.85 -20.69 11.18
C LEU A 68 -8.12 -21.39 10.04
N SER A 69 -8.86 -21.91 9.09
CA SER A 69 -8.29 -22.35 7.82
C SER A 69 -7.59 -21.19 7.10
N PRO A 70 -6.45 -21.40 6.41
CA PRO A 70 -5.71 -20.37 5.69
C PRO A 70 -6.58 -19.52 4.76
N VAL A 71 -7.56 -20.09 4.12
CA VAL A 71 -8.49 -19.39 3.21
C VAL A 71 -9.44 -18.41 3.90
N LYS A 72 -9.61 -18.54 5.23
CA LYS A 72 -10.46 -17.68 6.07
C LYS A 72 -9.68 -16.55 6.76
N LEU A 73 -8.37 -16.55 6.66
CA LEU A 73 -7.55 -15.50 7.26
C LEU A 73 -7.76 -14.16 6.56
N SER A 74 -7.78 -13.10 7.35
CA SER A 74 -7.72 -11.74 6.79
C SER A 74 -6.37 -11.51 6.12
N VAL A 75 -6.38 -11.15 4.83
CA VAL A 75 -5.16 -10.79 4.10
C VAL A 75 -4.45 -9.61 4.77
N ARG A 76 -5.18 -8.63 5.31
CA ARG A 76 -4.60 -7.49 6.03
C ARG A 76 -3.87 -7.90 7.30
N LYS A 77 -4.38 -8.90 8.03
CA LYS A 77 -3.67 -9.45 9.19
C LYS A 77 -2.35 -10.11 8.79
N VAL A 78 -2.34 -10.88 7.69
CA VAL A 78 -1.12 -11.48 7.14
C VAL A 78 -0.12 -10.41 6.73
N GLN A 79 -0.57 -9.37 6.01
CA GLN A 79 0.27 -8.23 5.60
C GLN A 79 0.84 -7.48 6.81
N ASN A 80 0.02 -7.20 7.84
CA ASN A 80 0.49 -6.58 9.08
C ASN A 80 1.56 -7.43 9.76
N GLN A 81 1.33 -8.74 9.88
CA GLN A 81 2.29 -9.64 10.53
C GLN A 81 3.61 -9.70 9.75
N LEU A 82 3.56 -9.67 8.40
CA LEU A 82 4.77 -9.56 7.58
C LEU A 82 5.55 -8.28 7.88
N LEU A 83 4.87 -7.13 7.96
CA LEU A 83 5.52 -5.85 8.29
C LEU A 83 6.10 -5.85 9.70
N GLU A 84 5.41 -6.44 10.69
CA GLU A 84 5.93 -6.56 12.06
C GLU A 84 7.20 -7.41 12.14
N GLN A 85 7.31 -8.42 11.29
CA GLN A 85 8.51 -9.26 11.15
C GLN A 85 9.56 -8.68 10.22
N GLY A 86 9.38 -7.42 9.81
CA GLY A 86 10.30 -6.73 8.92
C GLY A 86 10.30 -7.26 7.47
N GLY A 87 9.21 -7.85 7.04
CA GLY A 87 8.98 -8.17 5.64
C GLY A 87 8.64 -6.94 4.81
N TYR A 88 8.71 -7.08 3.50
CA TYR A 88 8.29 -6.07 2.53
C TYR A 88 6.95 -6.46 1.93
N LEU A 89 6.09 -5.47 1.69
CA LEU A 89 4.93 -5.61 0.81
C LEU A 89 5.25 -5.07 -0.59
N LEU A 90 6.08 -4.01 -0.65
CA LEU A 90 6.57 -3.40 -1.88
C LEU A 90 8.06 -3.07 -1.75
N PRO A 91 8.89 -3.40 -2.75
CA PRO A 91 10.34 -3.17 -2.71
C PRO A 91 10.70 -1.74 -3.16
N PHE A 92 10.34 -0.73 -2.39
CA PHE A 92 10.78 0.64 -2.64
C PHE A 92 12.28 0.78 -2.34
N LEU A 93 13.09 1.13 -3.35
CA LEU A 93 14.54 1.22 -3.22
C LEU A 93 15.00 2.41 -2.37
N ASP A 94 14.22 3.47 -2.34
CA ASP A 94 14.49 4.70 -1.62
C ASP A 94 13.91 4.73 -0.19
N ILE A 95 13.31 3.61 0.25
CA ILE A 95 12.77 3.47 1.59
C ILE A 95 13.50 2.32 2.31
N PRO A 96 14.58 2.62 3.04
CA PRO A 96 15.29 1.60 3.78
C PRO A 96 14.43 1.03 4.91
N LYS A 97 14.66 -0.24 5.25
CA LYS A 97 13.86 -0.99 6.21
C LYS A 97 13.85 -0.42 7.63
N ASP A 98 14.92 0.25 8.02
CA ASP A 98 15.10 0.94 9.29
C ASP A 98 14.51 2.36 9.30
N HIS A 99 13.94 2.81 8.18
CA HIS A 99 13.30 4.12 8.10
C HIS A 99 12.12 4.20 9.10
N PRO A 100 12.02 5.24 9.95
CA PRO A 100 10.98 5.35 10.98
C PRO A 100 9.54 5.22 10.44
N ARG A 101 9.34 5.62 9.18
CA ARG A 101 8.04 5.60 8.51
C ARG A 101 7.90 4.45 7.50
N PHE A 102 8.75 3.43 7.58
CA PHE A 102 8.76 2.30 6.65
C PHE A 102 7.38 1.67 6.50
N LYS A 103 6.70 1.37 7.63
CA LYS A 103 5.38 0.74 7.62
C LYS A 103 4.32 1.59 6.92
N THR A 104 4.32 2.90 7.13
CA THR A 104 3.39 3.83 6.44
C THR A 104 3.56 3.76 4.92
N TYR A 105 4.79 3.81 4.43
CA TYR A 105 5.04 3.70 2.98
C TYR A 105 4.56 2.37 2.41
N GLN A 106 4.82 1.27 3.12
CA GLN A 106 4.38 -0.06 2.72
C GLN A 106 2.85 -0.16 2.69
N ARG A 107 2.17 0.30 3.75
CA ARG A 107 0.71 0.28 3.87
C ARG A 107 0.04 1.13 2.80
N ILE A 108 0.45 2.38 2.64
CA ILE A 108 -0.13 3.28 1.64
C ILE A 108 0.19 2.81 0.22
N GLY A 109 1.40 2.35 -0.03
CA GLY A 109 1.78 1.81 -1.34
C GLY A 109 0.93 0.62 -1.77
N VAL A 110 0.70 -0.34 -0.86
CA VAL A 110 -0.07 -1.55 -1.19
C VAL A 110 -1.58 -1.29 -1.35
N THR A 111 -2.10 -0.17 -0.85
CA THR A 111 -3.48 0.25 -1.14
C THR A 111 -3.65 0.85 -2.53
N GLY A 112 -2.56 1.22 -3.19
CA GLY A 112 -2.58 1.86 -4.50
C GLY A 112 -2.90 3.36 -4.47
N ILE A 113 -3.14 3.96 -3.29
CA ILE A 113 -3.37 5.41 -3.14
C ILE A 113 -2.16 6.20 -3.63
N LEU A 114 -0.95 5.79 -3.23
CA LEU A 114 0.29 6.30 -3.79
C LEU A 114 1.11 5.14 -4.34
N LYS A 115 1.17 5.06 -5.66
CA LYS A 115 1.98 4.05 -6.34
C LYS A 115 3.44 4.48 -6.43
N GLY A 116 4.33 3.49 -6.41
CA GLY A 116 5.72 3.71 -6.77
C GLY A 116 5.88 3.98 -8.28
N THR A 117 7.02 4.56 -8.64
CA THR A 117 7.42 4.78 -10.03
C THR A 117 8.39 3.68 -10.44
N GLY A 118 8.06 2.95 -11.49
CA GLY A 118 8.94 1.95 -12.09
C GLY A 118 9.97 2.62 -13.01
N ILE A 119 11.24 2.25 -12.88
CA ILE A 119 12.34 2.73 -13.71
C ILE A 119 13.16 1.53 -14.17
N ASN A 120 13.37 1.39 -15.48
CA ASN A 120 14.26 0.38 -16.01
C ASN A 120 15.70 0.88 -15.96
N VAL A 121 16.56 0.11 -15.30
CA VAL A 121 18.00 0.38 -15.23
C VAL A 121 18.73 -0.92 -15.66
N GLY A 122 19.16 -0.98 -16.89
CA GLY A 122 19.74 -2.20 -17.45
C GLY A 122 18.76 -3.37 -17.39
N TRP A 123 19.07 -4.38 -16.58
CA TRP A 123 18.24 -5.57 -16.38
C TRP A 123 17.26 -5.46 -15.22
N GLU A 124 17.27 -4.33 -14.47
CA GLU A 124 16.47 -4.14 -13.27
C GLU A 124 15.20 -3.35 -13.55
N ASN A 125 14.10 -3.78 -12.97
CA ASN A 125 12.88 -3.01 -12.82
C ASN A 125 12.85 -2.43 -11.41
N GLN A 126 13.41 -1.24 -11.26
CA GLN A 126 13.47 -0.54 -9.99
C GLN A 126 12.14 0.13 -9.67
N THR A 127 11.76 0.14 -8.40
CA THR A 127 10.55 0.85 -7.94
C THR A 127 10.93 1.85 -6.85
N TRP A 128 10.56 3.09 -7.08
CA TRP A 128 10.89 4.23 -6.25
C TRP A 128 9.63 4.89 -5.70
N PHE A 129 9.62 5.25 -4.43
CA PHE A 129 8.51 5.98 -3.83
C PHE A 129 8.63 7.49 -3.99
N PHE A 130 9.85 8.03 -3.94
CA PHE A 130 10.16 9.45 -3.96
C PHE A 130 9.45 10.26 -2.86
N PRO A 131 9.69 9.98 -1.57
CA PRO A 131 8.93 10.57 -0.46
C PRO A 131 8.95 12.08 -0.43
N GLU A 132 10.10 12.70 -0.76
CA GLU A 132 10.30 14.16 -0.69
C GLU A 132 9.76 14.91 -1.92
N LYS A 133 9.40 14.20 -2.99
CA LYS A 133 8.80 14.85 -4.16
C LYS A 133 7.40 15.36 -3.84
N ASN A 134 7.09 16.54 -4.34
CA ASN A 134 5.74 17.08 -4.27
C ASN A 134 4.76 16.23 -5.05
N LEU A 135 3.54 16.12 -4.54
CA LEU A 135 2.42 15.53 -5.28
C LEU A 135 2.10 16.40 -6.51
N THR A 136 1.95 15.73 -7.62
CA THR A 136 1.39 16.35 -8.82
C THR A 136 -0.14 16.22 -8.82
N GLN A 137 -0.82 17.04 -9.62
CA GLN A 137 -2.26 16.91 -9.83
C GLN A 137 -2.65 15.49 -10.25
N LEU A 138 -1.86 14.87 -11.13
CA LEU A 138 -2.08 13.48 -11.55
C LEU A 138 -2.06 12.48 -10.37
N HIS A 139 -1.12 12.64 -9.44
CA HIS A 139 -1.06 11.78 -8.25
C HIS A 139 -2.30 11.97 -7.35
N LEU A 140 -2.76 13.20 -7.19
CA LEU A 140 -3.98 13.49 -6.43
C LEU A 140 -5.22 12.89 -7.10
N ASP A 141 -5.37 13.04 -8.41
CA ASP A 141 -6.49 12.48 -9.18
C ASP A 141 -6.50 10.94 -9.10
N GLN A 142 -5.33 10.31 -9.17
CA GLN A 142 -5.20 8.86 -8.99
C GLN A 142 -5.58 8.43 -7.57
N ALA A 143 -5.09 9.13 -6.55
CA ALA A 143 -5.43 8.86 -5.16
C ALA A 143 -6.94 9.00 -4.91
N LEU A 144 -7.56 10.07 -5.45
CA LEU A 144 -9.00 10.29 -5.37
C LEU A 144 -9.79 9.17 -6.07
N SER A 145 -9.36 8.76 -7.26
CA SER A 145 -10.02 7.66 -7.98
C SER A 145 -9.99 6.36 -7.18
N VAL A 146 -8.87 6.07 -6.49
CA VAL A 146 -8.79 4.91 -5.59
C VAL A 146 -9.72 5.09 -4.40
N LEU A 147 -9.71 6.26 -3.76
CA LEU A 147 -10.59 6.56 -2.63
C LEU A 147 -12.08 6.44 -3.01
N GLN A 148 -12.49 6.91 -4.17
CA GLN A 148 -13.87 6.81 -4.67
C GLN A 148 -14.35 5.38 -4.87
N GLN A 149 -13.44 4.45 -5.20
CA GLN A 149 -13.81 3.03 -5.35
C GLN A 149 -14.24 2.36 -4.03
N PHE A 150 -13.80 2.93 -2.90
CA PHE A 150 -14.06 2.37 -1.56
C PHE A 150 -15.06 3.17 -0.76
N MET A 151 -15.35 4.37 -1.22
CA MET A 151 -16.21 5.29 -0.53
C MET A 151 -17.40 5.57 -1.41
N ASP A 152 -18.56 5.21 -0.95
CA ASP A 152 -19.84 5.53 -1.59
C ASP A 152 -20.18 7.03 -1.46
N ILE A 153 -19.15 7.88 -1.50
CA ILE A 153 -19.24 9.33 -1.33
C ILE A 153 -18.64 9.98 -2.58
N PRO A 154 -19.37 10.82 -3.30
CA PRO A 154 -18.82 11.58 -4.40
C PRO A 154 -17.74 12.52 -3.88
N LEU A 155 -16.47 12.14 -4.08
CA LEU A 155 -15.36 13.03 -3.84
C LEU A 155 -15.38 14.11 -4.91
N PRO A 156 -15.19 15.37 -4.55
CA PRO A 156 -15.18 16.45 -5.52
C PRO A 156 -14.04 16.23 -6.51
N VAL A 157 -14.37 16.29 -7.79
CA VAL A 157 -13.38 16.34 -8.87
C VAL A 157 -12.37 17.44 -8.53
N SER A 158 -11.09 17.10 -8.55
CA SER A 158 -10.02 18.04 -8.27
C SER A 158 -10.14 19.24 -9.23
N THR A 159 -10.44 20.40 -8.68
CA THR A 159 -10.31 21.66 -9.43
C THR A 159 -8.86 22.10 -9.34
N LYS A 160 -8.29 22.52 -10.47
CA LYS A 160 -6.94 23.12 -10.55
C LYS A 160 -6.75 24.11 -9.40
N ASN A 161 -5.67 23.96 -8.62
CA ASN A 161 -5.30 24.80 -7.46
C ASN A 161 -6.11 24.57 -6.16
N GLN A 162 -6.48 23.35 -5.84
CA GLN A 162 -6.97 23.11 -4.48
C GLN A 162 -5.80 23.17 -3.49
N ASP A 163 -5.84 24.20 -2.68
CA ASP A 163 -5.06 24.40 -1.49
C ASP A 163 -5.16 23.18 -0.55
N MET A 164 -4.05 22.77 0.03
CA MET A 164 -3.97 21.69 1.03
C MET A 164 -5.00 21.88 2.15
N ALA A 165 -5.21 23.12 2.61
CA ALA A 165 -6.19 23.44 3.63
C ALA A 165 -7.64 23.11 3.21
N GLN A 166 -7.98 23.32 1.95
CA GLN A 166 -9.30 22.96 1.42
C GLN A 166 -9.48 21.45 1.32
N TRP A 167 -8.43 20.74 0.91
CA TRP A 167 -8.41 19.29 0.84
C TRP A 167 -8.60 18.66 2.22
N LEU A 168 -7.87 19.15 3.20
CA LEU A 168 -7.97 18.71 4.59
C LEU A 168 -9.33 19.03 5.22
N LYS A 169 -9.91 20.21 4.93
CA LYS A 169 -11.28 20.53 5.34
C LYS A 169 -12.31 19.56 4.76
N LYS A 170 -12.15 19.17 3.50
CA LYS A 170 -13.02 18.17 2.86
C LYS A 170 -12.84 16.78 3.47
N LEU A 171 -11.62 16.32 3.65
CA LEU A 171 -11.34 15.05 4.33
C LEU A 171 -11.92 15.08 5.76
N HIS A 172 -11.70 16.17 6.48
CA HIS A 172 -12.27 16.36 7.81
C HIS A 172 -13.80 16.28 7.81
N SER A 173 -14.48 16.93 6.88
CA SER A 173 -15.96 16.90 6.80
C SER A 173 -16.52 15.52 6.50
N ILE A 174 -15.77 14.71 5.74
CA ILE A 174 -16.17 13.36 5.35
C ILE A 174 -15.91 12.34 6.48
N PHE A 175 -14.77 12.45 7.15
CA PHE A 175 -14.30 11.43 8.10
C PHE A 175 -14.44 11.80 9.57
N SER A 176 -14.67 13.09 9.89
CA SER A 176 -14.76 13.60 11.26
C SER A 176 -15.75 12.88 12.18
N PRO A 177 -16.92 12.42 11.72
CA PRO A 177 -17.86 11.75 12.62
C PRO A 177 -17.38 10.42 13.20
N GLN A 178 -16.35 9.82 12.60
CA GLN A 178 -15.94 8.44 12.89
C GLN A 178 -14.51 8.31 13.43
N ASN A 179 -13.68 9.36 13.38
CA ASN A 179 -12.29 9.30 13.77
C ASN A 179 -11.89 10.37 14.81
N PRO A 180 -11.54 9.97 16.06
CA PRO A 180 -11.15 10.90 17.13
C PRO A 180 -9.92 11.76 16.80
N LEU A 181 -8.99 11.27 15.98
CA LEU A 181 -7.80 12.01 15.52
C LEU A 181 -8.18 13.23 14.68
N LEU A 182 -9.28 13.17 13.94
CA LEU A 182 -9.76 14.28 13.13
C LEU A 182 -10.35 15.42 13.98
N GLY A 183 -10.88 15.11 15.15
CA GLY A 183 -11.29 16.14 16.10
C GLY A 183 -10.12 17.00 16.59
N TRP A 184 -8.89 16.46 16.57
CA TRP A 184 -7.67 17.17 16.94
C TRP A 184 -7.08 17.98 15.77
N ILE A 185 -7.19 17.50 14.53
CA ILE A 185 -6.71 18.21 13.33
C ILE A 185 -7.69 19.31 12.92
N LYS A 186 -7.71 20.40 13.68
CA LYS A 186 -8.63 21.53 13.44
C LYS A 186 -8.09 22.59 12.48
N ASN A 187 -6.77 22.63 12.29
CA ASN A 187 -6.10 23.65 11.47
C ASN A 187 -4.71 23.16 11.03
N ILE A 188 -4.05 23.94 10.17
CA ILE A 188 -2.70 23.62 9.65
C ILE A 188 -1.67 23.47 10.76
N LYS A 189 -1.77 24.25 11.85
CA LYS A 189 -0.83 24.11 12.97
C LYS A 189 -0.91 22.71 13.58
N SER A 190 -2.10 22.19 13.81
CA SER A 190 -2.29 20.81 14.30
C SER A 190 -1.72 19.76 13.34
N ILE A 191 -1.77 20.04 12.03
CA ILE A 191 -1.19 19.16 11.02
C ILE A 191 0.33 19.21 11.07
N ASN A 192 0.91 20.40 11.16
CA ASN A 192 2.36 20.58 11.27
C ASN A 192 2.89 19.92 12.55
N ASP A 193 2.18 20.07 13.66
CA ASP A 193 2.51 19.41 14.92
C ASP A 193 2.47 17.87 14.77
N PHE A 194 1.49 17.34 14.06
CA PHE A 194 1.36 15.91 13.78
C PHE A 194 2.45 15.39 12.84
N LEU A 195 2.74 16.13 11.77
CA LEU A 195 3.75 15.74 10.78
C LEU A 195 5.18 15.98 11.27
N GLY A 196 5.36 16.84 12.28
CA GLY A 196 6.67 17.28 12.75
C GLY A 196 7.44 18.12 11.72
N THR A 197 6.72 18.77 10.81
CA THR A 197 7.29 19.60 9.74
C THR A 197 6.29 20.69 9.34
N GLU A 198 6.79 21.83 8.88
CA GLU A 198 5.95 22.88 8.35
C GLU A 198 5.44 22.52 6.96
N VAL A 199 4.11 22.56 6.81
CA VAL A 199 3.42 22.46 5.52
C VAL A 199 2.82 23.82 5.22
N GLU A 200 3.25 24.43 4.12
CA GLU A 200 2.69 25.70 3.67
C GLU A 200 1.19 25.54 3.38
N PRO A 201 0.33 26.47 3.88
CA PRO A 201 -1.12 26.39 3.69
C PRO A 201 -1.56 26.35 2.24
N THR A 202 -0.79 27.03 1.38
CA THR A 202 -1.03 27.17 -0.06
C THR A 202 -0.02 26.41 -0.91
N GLY A 203 0.85 25.64 -0.26
CA GLY A 203 1.97 24.94 -0.89
C GLY A 203 1.61 23.54 -1.38
N ASN A 204 2.51 23.01 -2.19
CA ASN A 204 2.47 21.62 -2.61
C ASN A 204 2.80 20.70 -1.43
N ILE A 205 2.02 19.66 -1.24
CA ILE A 205 2.33 18.63 -0.25
C ILE A 205 3.33 17.61 -0.83
N SER A 206 4.31 17.21 -0.01
CA SER A 206 5.18 16.10 -0.36
C SER A 206 4.44 14.76 -0.30
N ARG A 207 4.94 13.77 -1.02
CA ARG A 207 4.37 12.42 -1.03
C ARG A 207 4.41 11.76 0.35
N VAL A 208 5.47 12.02 1.14
CA VAL A 208 5.57 11.52 2.52
C VAL A 208 4.48 12.14 3.40
N ASN A 209 4.28 13.45 3.36
CA ASN A 209 3.27 14.10 4.19
C ASN A 209 1.86 13.66 3.83
N PHE A 210 1.57 13.49 2.55
CA PHE A 210 0.30 12.94 2.10
C PHE A 210 0.12 11.48 2.56
N ALA A 211 1.15 10.64 2.44
CA ALA A 211 1.08 9.25 2.91
C ALA A 211 0.78 9.16 4.41
N LEU A 212 1.44 9.99 5.22
CA LEU A 212 1.20 10.05 6.67
C LEU A 212 -0.23 10.47 7.01
N LEU A 213 -0.73 11.49 6.33
CA LEU A 213 -2.11 11.96 6.53
C LEU A 213 -3.13 10.87 6.14
N MET A 214 -2.92 10.21 5.00
CA MET A 214 -3.82 9.14 4.57
C MET A 214 -3.78 7.94 5.52
N ASP A 215 -2.61 7.52 5.97
CA ASP A 215 -2.44 6.40 6.89
C ASP A 215 -3.07 6.70 8.26
N ALA A 216 -2.90 7.93 8.78
CA ALA A 216 -3.42 8.31 10.09
C ALA A 216 -4.91 8.67 10.12
N ILE A 217 -5.41 9.31 9.05
CA ILE A 217 -6.77 9.85 9.01
C ILE A 217 -7.77 8.83 8.47
N ILE A 218 -7.43 8.20 7.36
CA ILE A 218 -8.33 7.30 6.64
C ILE A 218 -8.07 5.86 7.05
N ASP A 219 -6.81 5.55 7.36
CA ASP A 219 -6.35 4.19 7.62
C ASP A 219 -6.87 3.18 6.59
N PRO A 220 -6.65 3.43 5.30
CA PRO A 220 -7.23 2.63 4.23
C PRO A 220 -6.73 1.19 4.25
N PHE A 221 -5.56 0.98 4.81
CA PHE A 221 -4.97 -0.34 4.92
C PHE A 221 -5.78 -1.25 5.86
N ASN A 222 -6.22 -0.76 7.01
CA ASN A 222 -7.00 -1.56 7.96
C ASN A 222 -8.51 -1.46 7.70
N SER A 223 -8.98 -0.33 7.16
CA SER A 223 -10.42 -0.08 6.93
C SER A 223 -10.97 -0.80 5.70
N TRP A 224 -10.11 -1.08 4.70
CA TRP A 224 -10.56 -1.69 3.46
C TRP A 224 -10.13 -3.14 3.34
N PRO A 225 -11.06 -4.08 3.43
CA PRO A 225 -10.76 -5.49 3.28
C PRO A 225 -10.28 -5.80 1.85
N ILE A 226 -9.42 -6.80 1.74
CA ILE A 226 -8.89 -7.28 0.48
C ILE A 226 -9.07 -8.79 0.39
N GLY A 227 -9.52 -9.26 -0.76
CA GLY A 227 -9.74 -10.67 -1.00
C GLY A 227 -8.46 -11.45 -1.30
N LEU A 228 -8.58 -12.76 -1.30
CA LEU A 228 -7.48 -13.68 -1.66
C LEU A 228 -6.94 -13.45 -3.06
N ASN A 229 -7.75 -12.89 -3.96
CA ASN A 229 -7.39 -12.51 -5.33
C ASN A 229 -6.64 -11.17 -5.41
N GLY A 230 -6.37 -10.51 -4.29
CA GLY A 230 -5.72 -9.22 -4.22
C GLY A 230 -6.59 -8.03 -4.61
N ARG A 231 -7.91 -8.23 -4.78
CA ARG A 231 -8.86 -7.15 -5.07
C ARG A 231 -9.60 -6.75 -3.80
N PHE A 232 -9.94 -5.50 -3.74
CA PHE A 232 -10.85 -4.99 -2.72
C PHE A 232 -12.29 -5.46 -3.00
N TYR A 233 -13.11 -5.54 -1.97
CA TYR A 233 -14.54 -5.84 -2.06
C TYR A 233 -15.34 -5.05 -1.02
#